data_55975d7a01da5e91c99b701de5201f14
#
_entry.id   55975d7a01da5e91c99b701de5201f14
#
_cell.length_a   1.000
_cell.length_b   1.000
_cell.length_c   1.000
_cell.angle_alpha   90.00
_cell.angle_beta   90.00
_cell.angle_gamma   90.00
#
_symmetry.space_group_name_H-M   'P 1'
#
loop_
_entity.id
_entity.type
_entity.pdbx_description
1 polymer ?
#
loop_
_entity_poly.entity_id
_entity_poly.type
_entity_poly.pdbx_seq_one_letter_code
_entity_poly.pdbx_strand_id
1 'polypeptide(L)' 'MKKKANRLDAIKMIISSKDVSSQEELLQALSKEGFELTQATLSRDLKQLKVAKAANMNGKYVYVLPNNIMYKRS' A
#
# COMPACT_ATOMS: atom_id res chain seq x y z
N MET A 1 -16.53 -7.93 -10.34
CA MET A 1 -16.23 -7.80 -9.74
C MET A 1 -15.32 -7.20 -8.86
N LYS A 2 -15.05 -6.05 -8.70
CA LYS A 2 -14.24 -5.46 -7.84
C LYS A 2 -14.76 -5.47 -6.52
N LYS A 3 -14.15 -6.09 -5.58
CA LYS A 3 -14.64 -6.17 -4.31
C LYS A 3 -13.61 -5.65 -3.41
N LYS A 4 -13.90 -5.64 -2.17
CA LYS A 4 -13.04 -5.19 -1.18
C LYS A 4 -11.73 -5.92 -1.25
N ALA A 5 -11.76 -7.17 -1.51
CA ALA A 5 -10.57 -7.98 -1.57
C ALA A 5 -9.65 -7.47 -2.67
N ASN A 6 -10.23 -7.05 -3.78
CA ASN A 6 -9.43 -6.54 -4.85
C ASN A 6 -8.77 -5.23 -4.49
N ARG A 7 -9.43 -4.44 -3.70
CA ARG A 7 -8.85 -3.17 -3.32
C ARG A 7 -7.64 -3.41 -2.43
N LEU A 8 -7.73 -4.35 -1.51
CA LEU A 8 -6.61 -4.63 -0.64
C LEU A 8 -5.45 -5.22 -1.45
N ASP A 9 -5.75 -6.02 -2.44
CA ASP A 9 -4.72 -6.58 -3.29
C ASP A 9 -4.04 -5.49 -4.09
N ALA A 10 -4.81 -4.51 -4.55
CA ALA A 10 -4.25 -3.41 -5.31
C ALA A 10 -3.30 -2.60 -4.44
N ILE A 11 -3.67 -2.37 -3.18
CA ILE A 11 -2.83 -1.64 -2.27
C ILE A 11 -1.52 -2.39 -2.06
N LYS A 12 -1.60 -3.69 -1.87
CA LYS A 12 -0.41 -4.49 -1.64
C LYS A 12 0.51 -4.42 -2.86
N MET A 13 -0.08 -4.52 -4.03
CA MET A 13 0.69 -4.50 -5.23
C MET A 13 1.38 -3.17 -5.43
N ILE A 14 0.69 -2.09 -5.21
CA ILE A 14 1.26 -0.78 -5.39
C ILE A 14 2.41 -0.56 -4.41
N ILE A 15 2.20 -0.91 -3.16
CA ILE A 15 3.23 -0.73 -2.15
C ILE A 15 4.45 -1.58 -2.47
N SER A 16 4.24 -2.75 -3.02
CA SER A 16 5.35 -3.64 -3.33
C SER A 16 6.12 -3.21 -4.57
N SER A 17 5.47 -2.59 -5.49
CA SER A 17 6.11 -2.22 -6.74
C SER A 17 6.59 -0.79 -6.83
N LYS A 18 6.14 0.09 -5.97
CA LYS A 18 6.54 1.46 -6.00
C LYS A 18 6.91 1.95 -4.65
N ASP A 19 7.71 2.99 -4.58
CA ASP A 19 8.08 3.59 -3.31
C ASP A 19 7.02 4.65 -3.01
N VAL A 20 6.08 4.31 -2.18
CA VAL A 20 5.01 5.23 -1.82
C VAL A 20 5.27 5.71 -0.41
N SER A 21 5.37 7.00 -0.23
CA SER A 21 5.69 7.57 1.07
C SER A 21 4.55 8.29 1.76
N SER A 22 3.45 8.48 1.11
CA SER A 22 2.32 9.16 1.74
C SER A 22 1.00 8.55 1.31
N GLN A 23 -0.04 8.79 2.10
CA GLN A 23 -1.34 8.26 1.77
C GLN A 23 -1.88 8.93 0.52
N GLU A 24 -1.52 10.18 0.33
CA GLU A 24 -1.97 10.88 -0.84
C GLU A 24 -1.46 10.22 -2.09
N GLU A 25 -0.21 9.81 -2.12
CA GLU A 25 0.36 9.16 -3.27
C GLU A 25 -0.37 7.84 -3.50
N LEU A 26 -0.68 7.16 -2.43
CA LEU A 26 -1.35 5.88 -2.55
C LEU A 26 -2.76 6.06 -3.06
N LEU A 27 -3.45 7.10 -2.59
CA LEU A 27 -4.79 7.36 -3.06
C LEU A 27 -4.80 7.65 -4.56
N GLN A 28 -3.81 8.40 -5.02
CA GLN A 28 -3.74 8.71 -6.42
C GLN A 28 -3.45 7.46 -7.24
N ALA A 29 -2.57 6.62 -6.77
CA ALA A 29 -2.25 5.39 -7.48
C ALA A 29 -3.49 4.49 -7.56
N LEU A 30 -4.25 4.43 -6.46
CA LEU A 30 -5.43 3.60 -6.45
C LEU A 30 -6.50 4.17 -7.38
N SER A 31 -6.58 5.49 -7.45
CA SER A 31 -7.54 6.12 -8.30
C SER A 31 -7.26 5.76 -9.76
N LYS A 32 -6.00 5.66 -10.11
CA LYS A 32 -5.64 5.33 -11.45
C LYS A 32 -6.02 3.89 -11.77
N GLU A 33 -6.11 3.07 -10.74
CA GLU A 33 -6.49 1.69 -10.92
C GLU A 33 -7.99 1.50 -10.86
N GLY A 34 -8.72 2.59 -10.70
CA GLY A 34 -10.16 2.52 -10.65
C GLY A 34 -10.77 2.42 -9.26
N PHE A 35 -9.94 2.58 -8.23
CA PHE A 35 -10.45 2.51 -6.87
C PHE A 35 -10.50 3.89 -6.26
N GLU A 36 -11.69 4.37 -5.99
CA GLU A 36 -11.82 5.66 -5.36
C GLU A 36 -12.25 5.51 -3.93
N LEU A 37 -11.43 5.95 -3.01
CA LEU A 37 -11.77 5.83 -1.62
C LEU A 37 -11.27 7.04 -0.88
N THR A 38 -11.73 7.21 0.34
CA THR A 38 -11.34 8.38 1.12
C THR A 38 -10.09 8.02 1.92
N GLN A 39 -9.47 9.04 2.45
CA GLN A 39 -8.29 8.84 3.24
C GLN A 39 -8.61 8.01 4.48
N ALA A 40 -9.76 8.20 5.06
CA ALA A 40 -10.15 7.43 6.24
C ALA A 40 -10.24 5.95 5.91
N THR A 41 -10.80 5.62 4.76
CA THR A 41 -10.93 4.24 4.35
C THR A 41 -9.55 3.66 4.09
N LEU A 42 -8.69 4.42 3.43
CA LEU A 42 -7.36 3.93 3.14
C LEU A 42 -6.60 3.70 4.44
N SER A 43 -6.78 4.58 5.39
CA SER A 43 -6.10 4.46 6.66
C SER A 43 -6.47 3.15 7.35
N ARG A 44 -7.75 2.78 7.28
CA ARG A 44 -8.20 1.57 7.87
C ARG A 44 -7.64 0.39 7.14
N ASP A 45 -7.58 0.46 5.81
CA ASP A 45 -7.06 -0.63 5.01
C ASP A 45 -5.58 -0.84 5.33
N LEU A 46 -4.84 0.24 5.51
CA LEU A 46 -3.43 0.12 5.82
C LEU A 46 -3.22 -0.54 7.18
N LYS A 47 -4.09 -0.25 8.10
CA LYS A 47 -3.99 -0.85 9.40
C LYS A 47 -4.33 -2.31 9.32
N GLN A 48 -5.31 -2.65 8.54
CA GLN A 48 -5.73 -4.01 8.38
C GLN A 48 -4.61 -4.84 7.78
N LEU A 49 -3.85 -4.26 6.85
CA LEU A 49 -2.77 -4.94 6.19
C LEU A 49 -1.48 -4.88 7.02
N LYS A 50 -1.52 -4.14 8.10
CA LYS A 50 -0.38 -3.97 8.98
C LYS A 50 0.79 -3.35 8.26
N VAL A 51 0.49 -2.39 7.42
CA VAL A 51 1.50 -1.69 6.66
C VAL A 51 2.27 -0.78 7.60
N ALA A 52 3.56 -0.73 7.44
CA ALA A 52 4.40 0.14 8.26
C ALA A 52 5.26 0.98 7.34
N LYS A 53 6.11 1.80 7.86
CA LYS A 53 7.01 2.59 7.06
C LYS A 53 8.43 2.22 7.42
N ALA A 54 9.28 2.16 6.42
CA ALA A 54 10.68 1.85 6.64
C ALA A 54 11.50 2.61 5.61
N ALA A 55 12.74 2.90 5.94
CA ALA A 55 13.59 3.65 5.03
C ALA A 55 14.04 2.76 3.89
N ASN A 56 14.00 3.29 2.67
CA ASN A 56 14.44 2.52 1.53
C ASN A 56 15.92 2.83 1.36
N MET A 57 16.51 2.39 0.26
CA MET A 57 17.90 2.58 0.03
C MET A 57 18.33 4.02 -0.01
N ASN A 58 17.47 4.90 -0.35
CA ASN A 58 17.79 6.31 -0.41
C ASN A 58 17.52 7.01 0.92
N GLY A 59 17.10 6.28 1.90
CA GLY A 59 16.81 6.87 3.19
C GLY A 59 15.43 7.47 3.30
N LYS A 60 14.59 7.26 2.29
CA LYS A 60 13.27 7.82 2.31
C LYS A 60 12.33 6.82 2.93
N TYR A 61 11.48 7.23 3.84
CA TYR A 61 10.53 6.32 4.45
C TYR A 61 9.36 6.05 3.53
N VAL A 62 9.14 4.79 3.25
CA VAL A 62 8.05 4.40 2.37
C VAL A 62 7.26 3.30 3.04
N TYR A 63 6.05 3.04 2.56
CA TYR A 63 5.20 2.01 3.11
C TYR A 63 5.74 0.64 2.73
N VAL A 64 5.72 -0.27 3.67
CA VAL A 64 6.16 -1.64 3.41
C VAL A 64 5.15 -2.60 4.03
N LEU A 65 5.08 -3.79 3.48
CA LEU A 65 4.17 -4.79 3.95
C LEU A 65 4.95 -5.81 4.77
N PRO A 66 4.39 -6.26 5.87
CA PRO A 66 5.06 -7.24 6.70
C PRO A 66 5.31 -8.53 5.95
N ASN A 67 4.32 -8.94 5.18
CA ASN A 67 4.46 -10.17 4.44
C ASN A 67 5.51 -10.08 3.40
N ASN A 68 5.68 -8.93 2.85
CA ASN A 68 6.63 -8.72 1.83
C ASN A 68 8.00 -8.97 2.36
N ILE A 69 8.26 -8.60 3.57
CA ILE A 69 9.50 -8.79 4.17
C ILE A 69 9.78 -10.24 4.35
N MET A 70 8.82 -10.99 4.81
CA MET A 70 9.00 -12.35 5.01
C MET A 70 9.16 -13.04 3.73
N TYR A 71 8.42 -12.64 2.74
CA TYR A 71 8.46 -13.22 1.52
C TYR A 71 9.78 -13.20 0.91
N LYS A 72 10.48 -12.21 1.06
CA LYS A 72 11.64 -12.08 0.49
C LYS A 72 12.55 -13.13 0.76
N ARG A 73 12.53 -13.72 1.80
CA ARG A 73 13.40 -14.60 2.08
C ARG A 73 13.19 -15.82 1.45
N SER A 74 12.20 -16.06 0.90
CA SER A 74 12.02 -17.32 0.34
C SER A 74 12.54 -17.40 -1.05
#